data_f4d9d982d8aed7d1616feb95ada1b98e
#
_entry.id   f4d9d982d8aed7d1616feb95ada1b98e
#
_cell.length_a   1.000
_cell.length_b   1.000
_cell.length_c   1.000
_cell.angle_alpha   90.00
_cell.angle_beta   90.00
_cell.angle_gamma   90.00
#
_symmetry.space_group_name_H-M   'P 1'
#
loop_
_entity.id
_entity.type
_entity.pdbx_description
1 polymer ?
#
loop_
_entity_poly.entity_id
_entity_poly.type
_entity_poly.pdbx_seq_one_letter_code
_entity_poly.pdbx_strand_id
1 'polypeptide(L)'
;YVLEEYGEPAKVYFYENPFVKMSRRWYAGQKPFYKPPEFPYNYKLKYTSHHLSHAAYGYYTSPFDNTMVLVIDAIGEWETLTVWKAKGKKLKKLWNWKYPKSLGLMYSALTQYAGWKPNEEEYIMMGAAARQTYPYEPVYNRILNLWNNDTSWHRGLSKVEAWKERPEVHPEDVPTAAQAVYEKIFRDIIKEVSNHKLNETGNIIFVGGCALNVSANRF
;
A
#
# COMPACT_ATOMS: atom_id res chain seq x y z
N TYR A 1 -2.17 -24.87 17.66
CA TYR A 1 -2.07 -25.60 16.38
C TYR A 1 -0.65 -25.57 15.80
N VAL A 2 -0.08 -24.40 15.42
CA VAL A 2 1.27 -24.36 14.79
C VAL A 2 2.36 -24.88 15.73
N LEU A 3 2.33 -24.54 17.02
CA LEU A 3 3.29 -25.02 18.00
C LEU A 3 3.12 -26.51 18.33
N GLU A 4 1.89 -27.01 18.30
CA GLU A 4 1.58 -28.43 18.49
C GLU A 4 2.10 -29.29 17.33
N GLU A 5 2.01 -28.75 16.10
CA GLU A 5 2.42 -29.47 14.91
C GLU A 5 3.93 -29.41 14.62
N TYR A 6 4.54 -28.22 14.82
CA TYR A 6 5.94 -27.94 14.42
C TYR A 6 6.89 -27.73 15.61
N GLY A 7 6.40 -27.77 16.84
CA GLY A 7 7.18 -27.55 18.04
C GLY A 7 7.54 -26.08 18.30
N GLU A 8 8.39 -25.85 19.29
CA GLU A 8 8.80 -24.51 19.69
C GLU A 8 9.78 -23.88 18.67
N PRO A 9 9.51 -22.64 18.21
CA PRO A 9 10.40 -21.97 17.26
C PRO A 9 11.69 -21.53 17.94
N ALA A 10 12.82 -21.70 17.27
CA ALA A 10 14.11 -21.18 17.74
C ALA A 10 14.16 -19.64 17.77
N LYS A 11 13.37 -18.98 16.91
CA LYS A 11 13.27 -17.51 16.80
C LYS A 11 11.89 -17.11 16.30
N VAL A 12 11.39 -15.98 16.80
CA VAL A 12 10.16 -15.35 16.31
C VAL A 12 10.49 -14.02 15.65
N TYR A 13 10.05 -13.83 14.42
CA TYR A 13 10.18 -12.57 13.68
C TYR A 13 8.82 -11.88 13.61
N PHE A 14 8.78 -10.63 14.07
CA PHE A 14 7.59 -9.80 13.94
C PHE A 14 7.73 -8.90 12.70
N TYR A 15 6.67 -8.80 11.94
CA TYR A 15 6.65 -8.23 10.58
C TYR A 15 6.83 -6.71 10.50
N GLU A 16 6.90 -5.99 11.62
CA GLU A 16 7.15 -4.55 11.66
C GLU A 16 8.01 -4.16 12.86
N ASN A 17 8.69 -3.00 12.76
CA ASN A 17 9.45 -2.45 13.88
C ASN A 17 8.57 -1.49 14.68
N PRO A 18 8.18 -1.80 15.94
CA PRO A 18 7.28 -0.99 16.74
C PRO A 18 7.83 0.41 17.03
N PHE A 19 9.14 0.57 17.21
CA PHE A 19 9.76 1.85 17.49
C PHE A 19 9.68 2.80 16.29
N VAL A 20 9.93 2.28 15.08
CA VAL A 20 9.80 3.03 13.84
C VAL A 20 8.33 3.40 13.58
N LYS A 21 7.41 2.48 13.85
CA LYS A 21 5.96 2.75 13.78
C LYS A 21 5.53 3.85 14.77
N MET A 22 6.03 3.81 16.01
CA MET A 22 5.74 4.84 17.01
C MET A 22 6.22 6.22 16.57
N SER A 23 7.44 6.33 16.02
CA SER A 23 7.98 7.62 15.52
C SER A 23 7.11 8.21 14.41
N ARG A 24 6.65 7.39 13.47
CA ARG A 24 5.74 7.82 12.41
C ARG A 24 4.37 8.23 12.97
N ARG A 25 3.80 7.48 13.91
CA ARG A 25 2.52 7.83 14.55
C ARG A 25 2.60 9.17 15.24
N TRP A 26 3.69 9.43 15.98
CA TRP A 26 3.93 10.71 16.62
C TRP A 26 4.01 11.85 15.60
N TYR A 27 4.78 11.69 14.53
CA TYR A 27 4.88 12.66 13.43
C TYR A 27 3.51 12.95 12.79
N ALA A 28 2.70 11.94 12.60
CA ALA A 28 1.35 12.07 12.05
C ALA A 28 0.30 12.64 13.03
N GLY A 29 0.71 13.06 14.24
CA GLY A 29 -0.18 13.59 15.27
C GLY A 29 -1.11 12.56 15.89
N GLN A 30 -0.73 11.28 15.84
CA GLN A 30 -1.44 10.18 16.50
C GLN A 30 -0.79 9.84 17.85
N LYS A 31 -1.55 9.13 18.71
CA LYS A 31 -0.96 8.55 19.94
C LYS A 31 0.19 7.63 19.56
N PRO A 32 1.45 7.89 19.99
CA PRO A 32 2.61 7.13 19.54
C PRO A 32 2.63 5.69 20.03
N PHE A 33 2.14 5.47 21.25
CA PHE A 33 2.25 4.17 21.91
C PHE A 33 1.52 3.08 21.12
N TYR A 34 2.29 2.10 20.71
CA TYR A 34 1.85 0.87 20.08
C TYR A 34 2.52 -0.29 20.81
N LYS A 35 1.69 -1.14 21.43
CA LYS A 35 2.16 -2.36 22.07
C LYS A 35 2.06 -3.49 21.05
N PRO A 36 3.18 -4.13 20.66
CA PRO A 36 3.12 -5.33 19.83
C PRO A 36 2.28 -6.39 20.54
N PRO A 37 1.67 -7.33 19.81
CA PRO A 37 0.96 -8.45 20.40
C PRO A 37 1.86 -9.17 21.43
N GLU A 38 1.31 -9.50 22.57
CA GLU A 38 2.00 -10.37 23.53
C GLU A 38 2.00 -11.79 22.99
N PHE A 39 3.18 -12.36 22.89
CA PHE A 39 3.31 -13.77 22.58
C PHE A 39 3.25 -14.56 23.90
N PRO A 40 2.50 -15.68 23.94
CA PRO A 40 2.27 -16.44 25.18
C PRO A 40 3.55 -17.15 25.71
N TYR A 41 4.68 -16.99 25.05
CA TYR A 41 5.94 -17.66 25.37
C TYR A 41 7.10 -16.65 25.37
N ASN A 42 8.12 -16.94 26.19
CA ASN A 42 9.36 -16.13 26.32
C ASN A 42 10.32 -16.27 25.12
N TYR A 43 9.81 -16.11 23.91
CA TYR A 43 10.65 -16.17 22.72
C TYR A 43 11.44 -14.89 22.50
N LYS A 44 12.67 -15.03 22.02
CA LYS A 44 13.46 -13.88 21.58
C LYS A 44 12.87 -13.28 20.30
N LEU A 45 12.09 -12.22 20.47
CA LEU A 45 11.44 -11.53 19.40
C LEU A 45 12.44 -10.68 18.60
N LYS A 46 12.45 -10.81 17.29
CA LYS A 46 13.18 -9.98 16.35
C LYS A 46 12.19 -9.19 15.49
N TYR A 47 12.54 -7.96 15.21
CA TYR A 47 11.74 -7.11 14.34
C TYR A 47 12.35 -7.04 12.93
N THR A 48 11.50 -7.06 11.91
CA THR A 48 11.86 -6.78 10.53
C THR A 48 11.07 -5.59 10.03
N SER A 49 11.48 -4.95 8.93
CA SER A 49 10.67 -3.87 8.39
C SER A 49 9.43 -4.43 7.66
N HIS A 50 8.33 -3.68 7.73
CA HIS A 50 7.03 -4.07 7.16
C HIS A 50 7.13 -4.42 5.67
N HIS A 51 7.69 -3.54 4.87
CA HIS A 51 7.84 -3.76 3.43
C HIS A 51 8.84 -4.89 3.09
N LEU A 52 9.87 -5.11 3.91
CA LEU A 52 10.75 -6.27 3.72
C LEU A 52 9.98 -7.58 3.99
N SER A 53 9.08 -7.60 4.96
CA SER A 53 8.25 -8.78 5.24
C SER A 53 7.34 -9.12 4.06
N HIS A 54 6.67 -8.12 3.46
CA HIS A 54 5.91 -8.31 2.25
C HIS A 54 6.77 -8.79 1.08
N ALA A 55 7.92 -8.16 0.85
CA ALA A 55 8.83 -8.54 -0.24
C ALA A 55 9.37 -9.96 -0.08
N ALA A 56 9.76 -10.34 1.15
CA ALA A 56 10.25 -11.68 1.45
C ALA A 56 9.15 -12.72 1.28
N TYR A 57 7.95 -12.47 1.79
CA TYR A 57 6.81 -13.37 1.62
C TYR A 57 6.53 -13.59 0.13
N GLY A 58 6.34 -12.53 -0.64
CA GLY A 58 6.02 -12.66 -2.07
C GLY A 58 7.13 -13.38 -2.85
N TYR A 59 8.38 -13.06 -2.58
CA TYR A 59 9.49 -13.67 -3.30
C TYR A 59 9.72 -15.14 -2.96
N TYR A 60 9.83 -15.49 -1.68
CA TYR A 60 10.16 -16.85 -1.27
C TYR A 60 9.00 -17.85 -1.43
N THR A 61 7.77 -17.37 -1.63
CA THR A 61 6.62 -18.22 -1.98
C THR A 61 6.34 -18.28 -3.49
N SER A 62 7.10 -17.52 -4.29
CA SER A 62 6.97 -17.51 -5.76
C SER A 62 7.85 -18.56 -6.42
N PRO A 63 7.59 -18.93 -7.68
CA PRO A 63 8.44 -19.83 -8.45
C PRO A 63 9.68 -19.15 -9.06
N PHE A 64 9.88 -17.84 -8.84
CA PHE A 64 10.92 -17.06 -9.52
C PHE A 64 12.20 -16.99 -8.67
N ASP A 65 13.35 -17.34 -9.26
CA ASP A 65 14.67 -17.17 -8.63
C ASP A 65 15.33 -15.81 -8.92
N ASN A 66 14.83 -15.09 -9.94
CA ASN A 66 15.32 -13.78 -10.35
C ASN A 66 14.14 -12.90 -10.82
N THR A 67 13.82 -11.85 -10.06
CA THR A 67 12.63 -11.04 -10.33
C THR A 67 12.74 -9.65 -9.70
N MET A 68 11.86 -8.76 -10.10
CA MET A 68 11.55 -7.55 -9.36
C MET A 68 10.42 -7.83 -8.36
N VAL A 69 10.46 -7.21 -7.19
CA VAL A 69 9.35 -7.26 -6.23
C VAL A 69 8.88 -5.84 -5.97
N LEU A 70 7.61 -5.60 -6.25
CA LEU A 70 6.91 -4.35 -6.00
C LEU A 70 6.01 -4.53 -4.78
N VAL A 71 6.23 -3.73 -3.77
CA VAL A 71 5.38 -3.67 -2.57
C VAL A 71 4.66 -2.33 -2.56
N ILE A 72 3.33 -2.33 -2.57
CA ILE A 72 2.53 -1.12 -2.38
C ILE A 72 1.51 -1.36 -1.28
N ASP A 73 1.56 -0.49 -0.27
CA ASP A 73 0.68 -0.58 0.89
C ASP A 73 0.13 0.81 1.25
N ALA A 74 -0.85 0.85 2.14
CA ALA A 74 -1.35 2.11 2.67
C ALA A 74 -0.23 2.84 3.42
N ILE A 75 0.36 2.19 4.40
CA ILE A 75 1.54 2.66 5.10
C ILE A 75 2.14 1.56 5.99
N GLY A 76 3.35 1.13 5.68
CA GLY A 76 4.14 0.23 6.51
C GLY A 76 5.29 0.98 7.17
N GLU A 77 5.18 1.27 8.47
CA GLU A 77 6.13 2.16 9.17
C GLU A 77 6.16 3.56 8.53
N TRP A 78 7.13 3.87 7.69
CA TRP A 78 7.23 5.10 6.90
C TRP A 78 7.05 4.86 5.39
N GLU A 79 7.25 3.63 4.94
CA GLU A 79 7.21 3.28 3.52
C GLU A 79 5.78 3.02 3.05
N THR A 80 5.48 3.44 1.85
CA THR A 80 4.18 3.28 1.19
C THR A 80 4.30 2.52 -0.13
N LEU A 81 5.50 2.56 -0.72
CA LEU A 81 5.90 1.78 -1.87
C LEU A 81 7.38 1.44 -1.75
N THR A 82 7.75 0.22 -2.09
CA THR A 82 9.15 -0.20 -2.23
C THR A 82 9.33 -1.11 -3.43
N VAL A 83 10.45 -0.94 -4.12
CA VAL A 83 10.86 -1.80 -5.23
C VAL A 83 12.16 -2.51 -4.85
N TRP A 84 12.17 -3.81 -5.08
CA TRP A 84 13.29 -4.68 -4.72
C TRP A 84 13.76 -5.47 -5.93
N LYS A 85 15.07 -5.72 -6.01
CA LYS A 85 15.64 -6.79 -6.82
C LYS A 85 15.81 -8.03 -5.95
N ALA A 86 15.21 -9.11 -6.38
CA ALA A 86 15.32 -10.43 -5.75
C ALA A 86 16.10 -11.37 -6.66
N LYS A 87 17.13 -12.05 -6.12
CA LYS A 87 17.93 -13.05 -6.85
C LYS A 87 18.53 -14.07 -5.86
N GLY A 88 18.21 -15.35 -6.02
CA GLY A 88 18.62 -16.42 -5.13
C GLY A 88 18.15 -16.15 -3.70
N LYS A 89 19.06 -16.05 -2.73
CA LYS A 89 18.74 -15.76 -1.33
C LYS A 89 18.80 -14.27 -0.96
N LYS A 90 18.87 -13.37 -1.95
CA LYS A 90 19.10 -11.93 -1.70
C LYS A 90 17.92 -11.11 -2.16
N LEU A 91 17.50 -10.20 -1.27
CA LEU A 91 16.57 -9.10 -1.54
C LEU A 91 17.32 -7.78 -1.38
N LYS A 92 17.37 -6.96 -2.44
CA LYS A 92 18.01 -5.64 -2.43
C LYS A 92 16.98 -4.59 -2.76
N LYS A 93 16.69 -3.68 -1.80
CA LYS A 93 15.83 -2.53 -2.05
C LYS A 93 16.51 -1.56 -3.01
N LEU A 94 15.78 -1.13 -4.04
CA LEU A 94 16.26 -0.23 -5.07
C LEU A 94 15.83 1.20 -4.79
N TRP A 95 14.52 1.40 -4.58
CA TRP A 95 13.93 2.70 -4.25
C TRP A 95 12.62 2.56 -3.49
N ASN A 96 12.11 3.66 -2.96
CA ASN A 96 10.88 3.68 -2.18
C ASN A 96 10.16 5.03 -2.28
N TRP A 97 8.86 4.99 -2.02
CA TRP A 97 8.07 6.14 -1.58
C TRP A 97 7.83 6.07 -0.08
N LYS A 98 7.68 7.25 0.51
CA LYS A 98 7.38 7.38 1.94
C LYS A 98 6.17 8.26 2.16
N TYR A 99 5.57 8.13 3.33
CA TYR A 99 4.56 9.05 3.82
C TYR A 99 5.06 10.52 3.67
N PRO A 100 4.23 11.48 3.20
CA PRO A 100 2.77 11.38 3.00
C PRO A 100 2.31 10.79 1.66
N LYS A 101 3.18 10.58 0.68
CA LYS A 101 2.82 10.03 -0.63
C LYS A 101 2.43 8.56 -0.50
N SER A 102 1.16 8.25 -0.72
CA SER A 102 0.64 6.88 -0.58
C SER A 102 -0.56 6.62 -1.47
N LEU A 103 -0.42 5.63 -2.35
CA LEU A 103 -1.49 5.19 -3.23
C LEU A 103 -2.62 4.51 -2.43
N GLY A 104 -2.26 3.69 -1.44
CA GLY A 104 -3.23 3.03 -0.58
C GLY A 104 -4.02 4.02 0.30
N LEU A 105 -3.34 5.00 0.94
CA LEU A 105 -4.03 6.01 1.73
C LEU A 105 -4.93 6.92 0.87
N MET A 106 -4.52 7.23 -0.36
CA MET A 106 -5.39 7.94 -1.30
C MET A 106 -6.68 7.16 -1.54
N TYR A 107 -6.55 5.87 -1.86
CA TYR A 107 -7.70 5.03 -2.14
C TYR A 107 -8.62 4.88 -0.93
N SER A 108 -8.06 4.65 0.28
CA SER A 108 -8.83 4.59 1.53
C SER A 108 -9.53 5.90 1.88
N ALA A 109 -8.89 7.06 1.65
CA ALA A 109 -9.53 8.36 1.88
C ALA A 109 -10.70 8.62 0.93
N LEU A 110 -10.58 8.20 -0.34
CA LEU A 110 -11.66 8.26 -1.32
C LEU A 110 -12.78 7.27 -1.00
N THR A 111 -12.46 6.07 -0.52
CA THR A 111 -13.42 5.08 0.00
C THR A 111 -14.25 5.68 1.13
N GLN A 112 -13.60 6.35 2.08
CA GLN A 112 -14.29 7.03 3.17
C GLN A 112 -15.21 8.15 2.68
N TYR A 113 -14.78 8.96 1.72
CA TYR A 113 -15.59 10.03 1.17
C TYR A 113 -16.81 9.52 0.41
N ALA A 114 -16.66 8.40 -0.29
CA ALA A 114 -17.75 7.73 -0.99
C ALA A 114 -18.75 7.00 -0.06
N GLY A 115 -18.53 7.06 1.27
CA GLY A 115 -19.47 6.57 2.28
C GLY A 115 -19.17 5.18 2.82
N TRP A 116 -18.02 4.58 2.48
CA TRP A 116 -17.62 3.26 2.97
C TRP A 116 -16.50 3.35 4.03
N LYS A 117 -16.27 2.24 4.73
CA LYS A 117 -15.32 2.17 5.82
C LYS A 117 -13.87 2.06 5.28
N PRO A 118 -13.00 3.04 5.57
CA PRO A 118 -11.61 3.02 5.11
C PRO A 118 -10.83 1.90 5.79
N ASN A 119 -9.88 1.29 5.06
CA ASN A 119 -9.06 0.13 5.40
C ASN A 119 -9.82 -1.19 5.58
N GLU A 120 -11.10 -1.25 5.19
CA GLU A 120 -11.92 -2.46 5.27
C GLU A 120 -12.81 -2.66 4.04
N GLU A 121 -13.34 -1.60 3.43
CA GLU A 121 -14.36 -1.68 2.36
C GLU A 121 -13.89 -1.09 1.02
N GLU A 122 -12.58 -1.01 0.78
CA GLU A 122 -12.01 -0.59 -0.50
C GLU A 122 -12.48 -1.47 -1.66
N TYR A 123 -12.73 -2.75 -1.39
CA TYR A 123 -13.24 -3.68 -2.40
C TYR A 123 -14.66 -3.34 -2.86
N ILE A 124 -15.48 -2.72 -1.98
CA ILE A 124 -16.83 -2.26 -2.34
C ILE A 124 -16.72 -1.06 -3.27
N MET A 125 -15.84 -0.09 -2.95
CA MET A 125 -15.59 1.05 -3.82
C MET A 125 -15.04 0.60 -5.19
N MET A 126 -14.13 -0.37 -5.23
CA MET A 126 -13.63 -0.95 -6.48
C MET A 126 -14.77 -1.57 -7.31
N GLY A 127 -15.69 -2.31 -6.67
CA GLY A 127 -16.88 -2.86 -7.34
C GLY A 127 -17.83 -1.77 -7.83
N ALA A 128 -18.03 -0.71 -7.05
CA ALA A 128 -18.87 0.43 -7.42
C ALA A 128 -18.30 1.21 -8.62
N ALA A 129 -16.99 1.24 -8.78
CA ALA A 129 -16.33 1.89 -9.92
C ALA A 129 -16.75 1.29 -11.28
N ALA A 130 -17.17 0.02 -11.30
CA ALA A 130 -17.63 -0.63 -12.53
C ALA A 130 -19.02 -0.17 -13.01
N ARG A 131 -19.73 0.65 -12.23
CA ARG A 131 -21.08 1.14 -12.59
C ARG A 131 -21.06 2.16 -13.72
N GLN A 132 -19.93 2.86 -13.90
CA GLN A 132 -19.77 3.88 -14.94
C GLN A 132 -18.59 3.49 -15.84
N THR A 133 -18.78 3.62 -17.15
CA THR A 133 -17.73 3.31 -18.14
C THR A 133 -16.61 4.33 -18.14
N TYR A 134 -16.94 5.59 -17.86
CA TYR A 134 -15.99 6.71 -17.86
C TYR A 134 -16.10 7.50 -16.55
N PRO A 135 -14.97 7.95 -15.99
CA PRO A 135 -15.02 8.80 -14.81
C PRO A 135 -15.59 10.18 -15.14
N TYR A 136 -16.26 10.79 -14.17
CA TYR A 136 -16.61 12.21 -14.25
C TYR A 136 -15.32 13.04 -14.24
N GLU A 137 -15.00 13.67 -15.35
CA GLU A 137 -13.70 14.31 -15.61
C GLU A 137 -13.29 15.34 -14.55
N PRO A 138 -14.17 16.24 -14.05
CA PRO A 138 -13.79 17.17 -12.99
C PRO A 138 -13.33 16.51 -11.70
N VAL A 139 -13.94 15.39 -11.31
CA VAL A 139 -13.55 14.63 -10.11
C VAL A 139 -12.22 13.91 -10.35
N TYR A 140 -12.05 13.27 -11.52
CA TYR A 140 -10.81 12.64 -11.93
C TYR A 140 -9.63 13.62 -11.88
N ASN A 141 -9.77 14.77 -12.54
CA ASN A 141 -8.72 15.79 -12.60
C ASN A 141 -8.39 16.35 -11.22
N ARG A 142 -9.39 16.50 -10.35
CA ARG A 142 -9.20 16.94 -8.98
C ARG A 142 -8.39 15.95 -8.15
N ILE A 143 -8.74 14.67 -8.20
CA ILE A 143 -7.98 13.62 -7.51
C ILE A 143 -6.54 13.56 -8.02
N LEU A 144 -6.36 13.60 -9.34
CA LEU A 144 -5.03 13.57 -9.96
C LEU A 144 -4.19 14.79 -9.58
N ASN A 145 -4.79 15.98 -9.52
CA ASN A 145 -4.11 17.19 -9.07
C ASN A 145 -3.66 17.10 -7.61
N LEU A 146 -4.52 16.58 -6.72
CA LEU A 146 -4.15 16.35 -5.32
C LEU A 146 -3.01 15.34 -5.19
N TRP A 147 -3.02 14.29 -6.01
CA TRP A 147 -1.94 13.33 -6.06
C TRP A 147 -0.61 13.98 -6.47
N ASN A 148 -0.62 14.78 -7.52
CA ASN A 148 0.56 15.45 -8.05
C ASN A 148 1.15 16.49 -7.10
N ASN A 149 0.35 17.03 -6.18
CA ASN A 149 0.77 17.98 -5.15
C ASN A 149 1.12 17.31 -3.80
N ASP A 150 1.41 16.01 -3.79
CA ASP A 150 1.81 15.24 -2.61
C ASP A 150 0.89 15.43 -1.39
N THR A 151 -0.42 15.49 -1.65
CA THR A 151 -1.43 15.67 -0.59
C THR A 151 -1.33 14.57 0.47
N SER A 152 -1.46 14.94 1.73
CA SER A 152 -1.55 13.98 2.82
C SER A 152 -2.98 13.44 2.98
N TRP A 153 -3.18 12.19 2.66
CA TRP A 153 -4.47 11.50 2.68
C TRP A 153 -4.85 10.89 4.04
N HIS A 154 -3.90 10.89 4.98
CA HIS A 154 -4.01 10.14 6.23
C HIS A 154 -5.19 10.51 7.14
N ARG A 155 -5.70 11.74 7.04
CA ARG A 155 -6.84 12.23 7.83
C ARG A 155 -8.15 12.28 7.04
N GLY A 156 -8.19 11.64 5.87
CA GLY A 156 -9.31 11.69 4.95
C GLY A 156 -9.44 13.04 4.22
N LEU A 157 -10.30 13.06 3.21
CA LEU A 157 -10.49 14.24 2.34
C LEU A 157 -11.10 15.44 3.06
N SER A 158 -11.88 15.22 4.10
CA SER A 158 -12.48 16.31 4.90
C SER A 158 -11.45 17.24 5.56
N LYS A 159 -10.18 16.82 5.63
CA LYS A 159 -9.06 17.61 6.14
C LYS A 159 -8.17 18.19 5.04
N VAL A 160 -8.47 17.93 3.78
CA VAL A 160 -7.73 18.43 2.62
C VAL A 160 -8.38 19.72 2.16
N GLU A 161 -7.76 20.88 2.40
CA GLU A 161 -8.33 22.19 2.12
C GLU A 161 -8.69 22.34 0.63
N ALA A 162 -7.77 21.97 -0.26
CA ALA A 162 -8.03 22.00 -1.70
C ALA A 162 -9.19 21.08 -2.16
N TRP A 163 -9.66 20.16 -1.34
CA TRP A 163 -10.87 19.37 -1.60
C TRP A 163 -12.13 20.14 -1.21
N LYS A 164 -12.09 20.97 -0.16
CA LYS A 164 -13.21 21.73 0.36
C LYS A 164 -13.56 22.97 -0.48
N GLU A 165 -12.55 23.58 -1.11
CA GLU A 165 -12.68 24.89 -1.79
C GLU A 165 -13.47 24.87 -3.09
N ARG A 166 -14.04 23.75 -3.52
CA ARG A 166 -14.75 23.65 -4.81
C ARG A 166 -16.09 22.93 -4.70
N PRO A 167 -17.04 23.25 -5.61
CA PRO A 167 -18.41 22.79 -5.50
C PRO A 167 -18.56 21.27 -5.48
N GLU A 168 -19.70 20.85 -4.99
CA GLU A 168 -20.13 19.52 -4.64
C GLU A 168 -19.62 18.42 -5.57
N VAL A 169 -18.70 17.61 -5.05
CA VAL A 169 -18.40 16.31 -5.60
C VAL A 169 -19.41 15.33 -5.02
N HIS A 170 -20.26 14.77 -5.88
CA HIS A 170 -21.17 13.73 -5.41
C HIS A 170 -20.39 12.46 -5.05
N PRO A 171 -20.67 11.85 -3.88
CA PRO A 171 -19.98 10.60 -3.48
C PRO A 171 -20.05 9.49 -4.52
N GLU A 172 -21.13 9.43 -5.31
CA GLU A 172 -21.34 8.46 -6.39
C GLU A 172 -20.39 8.61 -7.59
N ASP A 173 -19.83 9.81 -7.82
CA ASP A 173 -18.86 10.06 -8.90
C ASP A 173 -17.43 9.67 -8.53
N VAL A 174 -17.18 9.47 -7.22
CA VAL A 174 -15.84 9.21 -6.70
C VAL A 174 -15.30 7.82 -7.06
N PRO A 175 -16.06 6.74 -6.98
CA PRO A 175 -15.53 5.39 -7.20
C PRO A 175 -14.83 5.22 -8.55
N THR A 176 -15.51 5.59 -9.64
CA THR A 176 -14.97 5.45 -11.01
C THR A 176 -13.77 6.36 -11.23
N ALA A 177 -13.83 7.61 -10.74
CA ALA A 177 -12.72 8.55 -10.83
C ALA A 177 -11.50 8.10 -9.99
N ALA A 178 -11.73 7.60 -8.78
CA ALA A 178 -10.70 7.08 -7.89
C ALA A 178 -9.99 5.86 -8.51
N GLN A 179 -10.76 4.93 -9.04
CA GLN A 179 -10.22 3.74 -9.71
C GLN A 179 -9.41 4.12 -10.94
N ALA A 180 -9.89 5.03 -11.78
CA ALA A 180 -9.20 5.49 -12.98
C ALA A 180 -7.86 6.19 -12.65
N VAL A 181 -7.82 7.04 -11.61
CA VAL A 181 -6.58 7.66 -11.14
C VAL A 181 -5.63 6.63 -10.55
N TYR A 182 -6.14 5.69 -9.73
CA TYR A 182 -5.34 4.60 -9.19
C TYR A 182 -4.69 3.77 -10.30
N GLU A 183 -5.46 3.35 -11.30
CA GLU A 183 -4.98 2.55 -12.43
C GLU A 183 -3.96 3.30 -13.29
N LYS A 184 -4.14 4.62 -13.48
CA LYS A 184 -3.16 5.45 -14.16
C LYS A 184 -1.81 5.45 -13.42
N ILE A 185 -1.84 5.74 -12.13
CA ILE A 185 -0.63 5.78 -11.28
C ILE A 185 0.04 4.41 -11.24
N PHE A 186 -0.76 3.35 -11.05
CA PHE A 186 -0.26 1.98 -11.01
C PHE A 186 0.42 1.57 -12.31
N ARG A 187 -0.16 1.89 -13.48
CA ARG A 187 0.48 1.66 -14.79
C ARG A 187 1.81 2.39 -14.93
N ASP A 188 1.89 3.63 -14.47
CA ASP A 188 3.13 4.40 -14.50
C ASP A 188 4.23 3.72 -13.64
N ILE A 189 3.86 3.21 -12.45
CA ILE A 189 4.75 2.45 -11.57
C ILE A 189 5.20 1.14 -12.24
N ILE A 190 4.27 0.35 -12.77
CA ILE A 190 4.59 -0.92 -13.44
C ILE A 190 5.52 -0.68 -14.64
N LYS A 191 5.26 0.36 -15.42
CA LYS A 191 6.12 0.74 -16.56
C LYS A 191 7.55 1.09 -16.09
N GLU A 192 7.69 1.85 -15.00
CA GLU A 192 8.99 2.19 -14.42
C GLU A 192 9.74 0.94 -13.93
N VAL A 193 9.04 0.04 -13.21
CA VAL A 193 9.63 -1.21 -12.71
C VAL A 193 10.00 -2.17 -13.87
N SER A 194 9.14 -2.28 -14.87
CA SER A 194 9.36 -3.15 -16.05
C SER A 194 10.57 -2.70 -16.85
N ASN A 195 10.74 -1.39 -17.04
CA ASN A 195 11.83 -0.81 -17.81
C ASN A 195 13.13 -0.65 -16.99
N HIS A 196 13.11 -1.02 -15.70
CA HIS A 196 14.30 -0.87 -14.88
C HIS A 196 15.43 -1.80 -15.35
N LYS A 197 16.65 -1.26 -15.47
CA LYS A 197 17.82 -1.99 -15.99
C LYS A 197 18.18 -3.30 -15.26
N LEU A 198 17.72 -3.47 -14.03
CA LEU A 198 17.91 -4.70 -13.25
C LEU A 198 16.75 -5.70 -13.42
N ASN A 199 15.72 -5.37 -14.21
CA ASN A 199 14.64 -6.30 -14.53
C ASN A 199 15.05 -7.19 -15.73
N GLU A 200 15.95 -8.12 -15.47
CA GLU A 200 16.57 -8.99 -16.49
C GLU A 200 15.59 -10.03 -17.03
N THR A 201 14.56 -10.40 -16.29
CA THR A 201 13.63 -11.49 -16.62
C THR A 201 12.25 -11.00 -17.08
N GLY A 202 11.94 -9.72 -16.93
CA GLY A 202 10.59 -9.19 -17.14
C GLY A 202 9.59 -9.57 -16.04
N ASN A 203 9.95 -10.43 -15.11
CA ASN A 203 9.06 -10.88 -14.04
C ASN A 203 8.93 -9.82 -12.95
N ILE A 204 7.69 -9.60 -12.49
CA ILE A 204 7.37 -8.73 -11.36
C ILE A 204 6.46 -9.47 -10.40
N ILE A 205 6.82 -9.48 -9.12
CA ILE A 205 5.96 -9.93 -8.03
C ILE A 205 5.34 -8.69 -7.41
N PHE A 206 4.02 -8.66 -7.32
CA PHE A 206 3.29 -7.56 -6.70
C PHE A 206 2.66 -8.01 -5.38
N VAL A 207 2.95 -7.31 -4.28
CA VAL A 207 2.49 -7.61 -2.91
C VAL A 207 2.16 -6.34 -2.13
N GLY A 208 1.59 -6.51 -0.93
CA GLY A 208 1.07 -5.42 -0.10
C GLY A 208 -0.43 -5.27 -0.25
N GLY A 209 -1.06 -4.44 0.60
CA GLY A 209 -2.52 -4.25 0.59
C GLY A 209 -3.09 -3.80 -0.75
N CYS A 210 -2.34 -3.01 -1.51
CA CYS A 210 -2.74 -2.55 -2.83
C CYS A 210 -2.79 -3.66 -3.89
N ALA A 211 -2.16 -4.82 -3.66
CA ALA A 211 -2.26 -5.97 -4.55
C ALA A 211 -3.65 -6.62 -4.57
N LEU A 212 -4.54 -6.24 -3.65
CA LEU A 212 -5.94 -6.66 -3.63
C LEU A 212 -6.81 -5.90 -4.65
N ASN A 213 -6.29 -4.83 -5.28
CA ASN A 213 -7.03 -4.15 -6.35
C ASN A 213 -6.95 -4.93 -7.65
N VAL A 214 -7.83 -5.93 -7.78
CA VAL A 214 -7.85 -6.85 -8.94
C VAL A 214 -8.15 -6.15 -10.26
N SER A 215 -8.86 -5.02 -10.23
CA SER A 215 -9.13 -4.21 -11.43
C SER A 215 -7.84 -3.60 -12.00
N ALA A 216 -6.92 -3.17 -11.14
CA ALA A 216 -5.63 -2.65 -11.56
C ALA A 216 -4.64 -3.75 -11.95
N ASN A 217 -4.76 -4.96 -11.38
CA ASN A 217 -3.83 -6.07 -11.63
C ASN A 217 -3.87 -6.63 -13.06
N ARG A 218 -4.83 -6.18 -13.88
CA ARG A 218 -4.93 -6.56 -15.31
C ARG A 218 -3.84 -5.92 -16.19
N PHE A 219 -3.12 -4.95 -15.69
CA PHE A 219 -2.01 -4.28 -16.38
C PHE A 219 -0.69 -4.93 -15.99
#